data_a2cc01267053220bf3d8088e3c8d8f55
#
_entry.id   a2cc01267053220bf3d8088e3c8d8f55
#
_cell.length_a   1.000
_cell.length_b   1.000
_cell.length_c   1.000
_cell.angle_alpha   90.00
_cell.angle_beta   90.00
_cell.angle_gamma   90.00
#
_symmetry.space_group_name_H-M   'P 1'
#
loop_
_entity.id
_entity.type
_entity.pdbx_description
1 polymer ?
#
loop_
_entity_poly.entity_id
_entity_poly.type
_entity_poly.pdbx_seq_one_letter_code
_entity_poly.pdbx_strand_id
1 'polypeptide(L)'
;LEVANAEKAAILEAGMAALETANEALLVSNENLKKQNKEMGRQLNAMKSAQPESPAISYDNVDPMMVFFEIGQAALNDKELQHLDFLARNILEGTDSDSDIYITLLGTADSNTGTPGRNRYLSEARGKYVMDLLTGKYGIDPQRLILKSEIVKADNKPELSRAVVISF
;
A
#
# COMPACT_ATOMS: atom_id res chain seq x y z
N LEU A 1 -51.01 -25.72 -34.97
CA LEU A 1 -50.26 -26.18 -33.76
C LEU A 1 -48.92 -26.88 -34.16
N GLU A 2 -48.92 -27.73 -35.19
CA GLU A 2 -47.68 -28.43 -35.63
C GLU A 2 -46.64 -27.48 -36.22
N VAL A 3 -47.00 -26.50 -37.03
CA VAL A 3 -46.10 -25.51 -37.62
C VAL A 3 -45.42 -24.69 -36.55
N ALA A 4 -46.18 -24.22 -35.55
CA ALA A 4 -45.63 -23.44 -34.44
C ALA A 4 -44.66 -24.23 -33.52
N ASN A 5 -44.82 -25.53 -33.42
CA ASN A 5 -43.90 -26.42 -32.71
C ASN A 5 -42.63 -26.70 -33.51
N ALA A 6 -42.72 -26.81 -34.83
CA ALA A 6 -41.56 -26.97 -35.71
C ALA A 6 -40.67 -25.68 -35.71
N GLU A 7 -41.30 -24.48 -35.75
CA GLU A 7 -40.56 -23.24 -35.66
C GLU A 7 -39.82 -23.09 -34.32
N LYS A 8 -40.49 -23.44 -33.21
CA LYS A 8 -39.84 -23.42 -31.88
C LYS A 8 -38.67 -24.39 -31.76
N ALA A 9 -38.82 -25.59 -32.34
CA ALA A 9 -37.76 -26.57 -32.36
C ALA A 9 -36.54 -26.08 -33.15
N ALA A 10 -36.76 -25.46 -34.32
CA ALA A 10 -35.69 -24.88 -35.13
C ALA A 10 -34.94 -23.74 -34.44
N ILE A 11 -35.67 -22.89 -33.74
CA ILE A 11 -35.08 -21.78 -32.93
C ILE A 11 -34.23 -22.35 -31.78
N LEU A 12 -34.72 -23.40 -31.13
CA LEU A 12 -34.01 -24.02 -30.02
C LEU A 12 -32.73 -24.70 -30.52
N GLU A 13 -32.79 -25.39 -31.63
CA GLU A 13 -31.63 -26.09 -32.26
C GLU A 13 -30.56 -25.06 -32.71
N ALA A 14 -30.99 -23.93 -33.32
CA ALA A 14 -30.06 -22.84 -33.66
C ALA A 14 -29.45 -22.19 -32.45
N GLY A 15 -30.21 -22.01 -31.36
CA GLY A 15 -29.74 -21.51 -30.11
C GLY A 15 -28.70 -22.44 -29.43
N MET A 16 -28.94 -23.73 -29.47
CA MET A 16 -27.99 -24.71 -28.93
C MET A 16 -26.69 -24.73 -29.74
N ALA A 17 -26.75 -24.69 -31.05
CA ALA A 17 -25.54 -24.64 -31.90
C ALA A 17 -24.72 -23.34 -31.65
N ALA A 18 -25.41 -22.21 -31.48
CA ALA A 18 -24.74 -20.95 -31.14
C ALA A 18 -24.06 -21.00 -29.76
N LEU A 19 -24.70 -21.61 -28.77
CA LEU A 19 -24.13 -21.81 -27.42
C LEU A 19 -22.92 -22.75 -27.45
N GLU A 20 -22.97 -23.80 -28.23
CA GLU A 20 -21.87 -24.76 -28.42
C GLU A 20 -20.64 -24.05 -29.01
N THR A 21 -20.85 -23.29 -30.07
CA THR A 21 -19.79 -22.49 -30.71
C THR A 21 -19.21 -21.45 -29.74
N ALA A 22 -20.05 -20.77 -28.95
CA ALA A 22 -19.60 -19.81 -27.94
C ALA A 22 -18.78 -20.48 -26.82
N ASN A 23 -19.19 -21.66 -26.37
CA ASN A 23 -18.46 -22.43 -25.37
C ASN A 23 -17.08 -22.90 -25.88
N GLU A 24 -16.99 -23.35 -27.12
CA GLU A 24 -15.71 -23.69 -27.72
C GLU A 24 -14.78 -22.49 -27.82
N ALA A 25 -15.28 -21.34 -28.24
CA ALA A 25 -14.52 -20.10 -28.29
C ALA A 25 -14.03 -19.64 -26.89
N LEU A 26 -14.87 -19.80 -25.86
CA LEU A 26 -14.49 -19.52 -24.47
C LEU A 26 -13.41 -20.49 -23.95
N LEU A 27 -13.48 -21.77 -24.27
CA LEU A 27 -12.45 -22.76 -23.92
C LEU A 27 -11.10 -22.38 -24.52
N VAL A 28 -11.06 -22.05 -25.81
CA VAL A 28 -9.83 -21.61 -26.50
C VAL A 28 -9.28 -20.33 -25.89
N SER A 29 -10.16 -19.35 -25.58
CA SER A 29 -9.77 -18.12 -24.92
C SER A 29 -9.17 -18.34 -23.54
N ASN A 30 -9.78 -19.21 -22.73
CA ASN A 30 -9.29 -19.59 -21.41
C ASN A 30 -7.92 -20.27 -21.46
N GLU A 31 -7.69 -21.14 -22.43
CA GLU A 31 -6.38 -21.77 -22.62
C GLU A 31 -5.31 -20.75 -23.02
N ASN A 32 -5.65 -19.80 -23.89
CA ASN A 32 -4.74 -18.74 -24.27
C ASN A 32 -4.40 -17.82 -23.07
N LEU A 33 -5.38 -17.45 -22.25
CA LEU A 33 -5.16 -16.69 -21.04
C LEU A 33 -4.27 -17.43 -20.03
N LYS A 34 -4.44 -18.74 -19.87
CA LYS A 34 -3.57 -19.56 -19.02
C LYS A 34 -2.12 -19.57 -19.53
N LYS A 35 -1.92 -19.66 -20.84
CA LYS A 35 -0.57 -19.59 -21.45
C LYS A 35 0.07 -18.23 -21.24
N GLN A 36 -0.69 -17.13 -21.46
CA GLN A 36 -0.21 -15.77 -21.22
C GLN A 36 0.15 -15.52 -19.76
N ASN A 37 -0.69 -15.95 -18.82
CA ASN A 37 -0.40 -15.84 -17.39
C ASN A 37 0.86 -16.62 -16.98
N LYS A 38 1.07 -17.80 -17.54
CA LYS A 38 2.29 -18.60 -17.30
C LYS A 38 3.53 -17.90 -17.85
N GLU A 39 3.41 -17.30 -19.03
CA GLU A 39 4.53 -16.56 -19.65
C GLU A 39 4.84 -15.27 -18.89
N MET A 40 3.83 -14.50 -18.50
CA MET A 40 4.02 -13.32 -17.63
C MET A 40 4.69 -13.68 -16.30
N GLY A 41 4.29 -14.81 -15.70
CA GLY A 41 4.94 -15.33 -14.49
C GLY A 41 6.43 -15.64 -14.69
N ARG A 42 6.79 -16.22 -15.84
CA ARG A 42 8.20 -16.46 -16.19
C ARG A 42 8.97 -15.17 -16.41
N GLN A 43 8.39 -14.20 -17.14
CA GLN A 43 9.00 -12.89 -17.38
C GLN A 43 9.20 -12.12 -16.08
N LEU A 44 8.21 -12.11 -15.19
CA LEU A 44 8.31 -11.50 -13.87
C LEU A 44 9.45 -12.11 -13.03
N ASN A 45 9.56 -13.44 -13.03
CA ASN A 45 10.64 -14.12 -12.33
C ASN A 45 12.02 -13.85 -12.97
N ALA A 46 12.08 -13.81 -14.31
CA ALA A 46 13.30 -13.44 -15.01
C ALA A 46 13.72 -11.98 -14.76
N MET A 47 12.77 -11.05 -14.68
CA MET A 47 13.04 -9.66 -14.32
C MET A 47 13.52 -9.54 -12.86
N LYS A 48 12.93 -10.28 -11.94
CA LYS A 48 13.39 -10.32 -10.53
C LYS A 48 14.80 -10.89 -10.38
N SER A 49 15.18 -11.88 -11.20
CA SER A 49 16.51 -12.48 -11.18
C SER A 49 17.55 -11.73 -12.02
N ALA A 50 17.10 -10.86 -12.95
CA ALA A 50 17.98 -10.04 -13.79
C ALA A 50 18.21 -8.63 -13.21
N GLN A 51 17.55 -8.27 -12.10
CA GLN A 51 17.90 -7.05 -11.38
C GLN A 51 19.34 -7.23 -10.86
N PRO A 52 20.30 -6.39 -11.32
CA PRO A 52 21.59 -6.36 -10.68
C PRO A 52 21.32 -6.06 -9.20
N GLU A 53 21.84 -6.89 -8.31
CA GLU A 53 21.89 -6.53 -6.90
C GLU A 53 22.62 -5.19 -6.86
N SER A 54 21.86 -4.10 -6.83
CA SER A 54 22.36 -2.81 -6.38
C SER A 54 23.04 -3.13 -5.05
N PRO A 55 24.27 -2.65 -4.78
CA PRO A 55 24.86 -2.85 -3.48
C PRO A 55 23.80 -2.37 -2.48
N ALA A 56 23.19 -3.31 -1.80
CA ALA A 56 22.15 -3.03 -0.83
C ALA A 56 22.82 -2.14 0.20
N ILE A 57 22.55 -0.84 0.13
CA ILE A 57 22.77 0.03 1.26
C ILE A 57 21.83 -0.53 2.30
N SER A 58 22.38 -1.32 3.24
CA SER A 58 21.61 -1.88 4.33
C SER A 58 21.20 -0.71 5.22
N TYR A 59 19.95 -0.33 5.15
CA TYR A 59 19.35 0.65 6.06
C TYR A 59 18.98 0.02 7.42
N ASP A 60 19.35 -1.24 7.64
CA ASP A 60 19.14 -1.96 8.90
C ASP A 60 19.82 -1.30 10.11
N ASN A 61 20.71 -0.33 9.89
CA ASN A 61 21.43 0.43 10.92
C ASN A 61 21.07 1.92 10.96
N VAL A 62 20.03 2.36 10.25
CA VAL A 62 19.54 3.74 10.39
C VAL A 62 18.58 3.78 11.56
N ASP A 63 18.93 4.53 12.60
CA ASP A 63 18.03 4.75 13.73
C ASP A 63 16.70 5.34 13.26
N PRO A 64 15.58 4.80 13.73
CA PRO A 64 14.27 5.30 13.34
C PRO A 64 14.11 6.76 13.78
N MET A 65 13.67 7.60 12.86
CA MET A 65 13.36 9.00 13.14
C MET A 65 11.94 9.12 13.70
N MET A 66 11.72 10.08 14.60
CA MET A 66 10.42 10.22 15.26
C MET A 66 9.98 11.68 15.28
N VAL A 67 8.69 11.89 15.04
CA VAL A 67 8.01 13.18 15.30
C VAL A 67 6.89 12.97 16.31
N PHE A 68 6.75 13.89 17.25
CA PHE A 68 5.88 13.74 18.40
C PHE A 68 4.61 14.59 18.30
N PHE A 69 3.54 14.10 18.92
CA PHE A 69 2.24 14.77 18.92
C PHE A 69 1.79 15.10 20.34
N GLU A 70 1.13 16.22 20.48
CA GLU A 70 0.49 16.58 21.72
C GLU A 70 -0.68 15.65 22.04
N ILE A 71 -1.06 15.62 23.31
CA ILE A 71 -2.15 14.77 23.78
C ILE A 71 -3.45 15.12 23.04
N GLY A 72 -4.11 14.10 22.52
CA GLY A 72 -5.37 14.24 21.77
C GLY A 72 -5.25 14.87 20.37
N GLN A 73 -4.05 15.30 19.95
CA GLN A 73 -3.81 15.91 18.64
C GLN A 73 -3.34 14.89 17.61
N ALA A 74 -3.73 15.15 16.35
CA ALA A 74 -3.26 14.41 15.17
C ALA A 74 -2.56 15.33 14.15
N ALA A 75 -2.33 16.59 14.51
CA ALA A 75 -1.52 17.55 13.76
C ALA A 75 -0.27 17.90 14.58
N LEU A 76 0.83 18.17 13.89
CA LEU A 76 2.08 18.61 14.51
C LEU A 76 1.99 20.09 14.90
N ASN A 77 2.65 20.45 16.00
CA ASN A 77 2.90 21.85 16.33
C ASN A 77 4.07 22.41 15.50
N ASP A 78 4.29 23.72 15.56
CA ASP A 78 5.31 24.41 14.74
C ASP A 78 6.73 23.87 14.97
N LYS A 79 7.06 23.48 16.18
CA LYS A 79 8.37 22.90 16.51
C LYS A 79 8.56 21.54 15.84
N GLU A 80 7.57 20.67 15.94
CA GLU A 80 7.61 19.35 15.32
C GLU A 80 7.49 19.43 13.79
N LEU A 81 6.82 20.45 13.25
CA LEU A 81 6.84 20.73 11.82
C LEU A 81 8.23 21.10 11.31
N GLN A 82 8.97 21.96 12.06
CA GLN A 82 10.37 22.27 11.73
C GLN A 82 11.27 21.04 11.83
N HIS A 83 11.02 20.18 12.82
CA HIS A 83 11.73 18.92 12.95
C HIS A 83 11.45 18.00 11.76
N LEU A 84 10.19 17.86 11.35
CA LEU A 84 9.81 17.10 10.16
C LEU A 84 10.44 17.69 8.88
N ASP A 85 10.53 19.03 8.75
CA ASP A 85 11.22 19.68 7.64
C ASP A 85 12.69 19.22 7.53
N PHE A 86 13.38 19.15 8.64
CA PHE A 86 14.76 18.67 8.69
C PHE A 86 14.85 17.20 8.32
N LEU A 87 13.99 16.35 8.89
CA LEU A 87 13.97 14.92 8.59
C LEU A 87 13.63 14.64 7.10
N ALA A 88 12.64 15.34 6.56
CA ALA A 88 12.24 15.17 5.17
C ALA A 88 13.36 15.54 4.18
N ARG A 89 14.14 16.59 4.48
CA ARG A 89 15.33 16.94 3.66
C ARG A 89 16.38 15.84 3.71
N ASN A 90 16.68 15.31 4.89
CA ASN A 90 17.63 14.21 5.04
C ASN A 90 17.16 12.95 4.30
N ILE A 91 15.85 12.65 4.33
CA ILE A 91 15.26 11.55 3.56
C ILE A 91 15.48 11.78 2.06
N LEU A 92 15.18 12.98 1.55
CA LEU A 92 15.33 13.31 0.14
C LEU A 92 16.79 13.31 -0.32
N GLU A 93 17.72 13.82 0.51
CA GLU A 93 19.15 13.84 0.23
C GLU A 93 19.77 12.43 0.31
N GLY A 94 19.28 11.59 1.24
CA GLY A 94 19.79 10.23 1.44
C GLY A 94 19.17 9.18 0.53
N THR A 95 18.01 9.45 -0.06
CA THR A 95 17.32 8.54 -0.96
C THR A 95 17.29 9.14 -2.36
N ASP A 96 18.11 8.62 -3.26
CA ASP A 96 18.03 9.00 -4.67
C ASP A 96 16.61 8.72 -5.20
N SER A 97 16.10 9.57 -6.09
CA SER A 97 14.73 9.46 -6.64
C SER A 97 14.46 8.09 -7.31
N ASP A 98 15.52 7.41 -7.72
CA ASP A 98 15.48 6.09 -8.38
C ASP A 98 15.66 4.91 -7.40
N SER A 99 15.73 5.17 -6.08
CA SER A 99 15.94 4.08 -5.12
C SER A 99 14.62 3.36 -4.79
N ASP A 100 14.66 2.03 -4.81
CA ASP A 100 13.55 1.14 -4.40
C ASP A 100 13.34 1.12 -2.87
N ILE A 101 13.73 2.19 -2.17
CA ILE A 101 13.62 2.27 -0.73
C ILE A 101 12.20 2.65 -0.34
N TYR A 102 11.60 1.80 0.47
CA TYR A 102 10.29 2.05 1.08
C TYR A 102 10.46 2.68 2.47
N ILE A 103 9.64 3.68 2.75
CA ILE A 103 9.61 4.40 4.02
C ILE A 103 8.38 3.96 4.79
N THR A 104 8.57 3.34 5.94
CA THR A 104 7.47 2.96 6.82
C THR A 104 7.15 4.10 7.77
N LEU A 105 5.88 4.50 7.83
CA LEU A 105 5.31 5.49 8.74
C LEU A 105 4.44 4.76 9.75
N LEU A 106 4.95 4.55 10.96
CA LEU A 106 4.20 3.92 12.04
C LEU A 106 3.61 5.00 12.96
N GLY A 107 2.32 5.29 12.79
CA GLY A 107 1.59 6.16 13.70
C GLY A 107 1.27 5.45 15.00
N THR A 108 1.57 6.09 16.14
CA THR A 108 1.36 5.51 17.46
C THR A 108 0.45 6.35 18.35
N ALA A 109 -0.24 5.70 19.28
CA ALA A 109 -1.00 6.30 20.34
C ALA A 109 -0.82 5.49 21.63
N ASP A 110 -0.80 6.18 22.79
CA ASP A 110 -0.68 5.48 24.07
C ASP A 110 -2.00 4.81 24.49
N SER A 111 -1.90 3.66 25.16
CA SER A 111 -3.05 2.91 25.66
C SER A 111 -3.56 3.40 27.04
N ASN A 112 -2.80 4.26 27.70
CA ASN A 112 -3.07 4.66 29.09
C ASN A 112 -4.03 5.86 29.17
N THR A 113 -4.15 6.64 28.08
CA THR A 113 -5.03 7.82 28.00
C THR A 113 -6.09 7.63 26.91
N GLY A 114 -7.28 8.19 27.15
CA GLY A 114 -8.37 8.12 26.18
C GLY A 114 -9.08 6.77 26.15
N THR A 115 -9.81 6.53 25.08
CA THR A 115 -10.52 5.27 24.81
C THR A 115 -9.83 4.49 23.68
N PRO A 116 -9.99 3.14 23.64
CA PRO A 116 -9.39 2.34 22.56
C PRO A 116 -9.77 2.82 21.15
N GLY A 117 -11.04 3.22 20.95
CA GLY A 117 -11.50 3.74 19.65
C GLY A 117 -10.84 5.07 19.30
N ARG A 118 -10.70 6.00 20.27
CA ARG A 118 -10.03 7.29 20.06
C ARG A 118 -8.54 7.09 19.78
N ASN A 119 -7.88 6.19 20.50
CA ASN A 119 -6.46 5.94 20.33
C ASN A 119 -6.16 5.30 18.96
N ARG A 120 -7.03 4.38 18.48
CA ARG A 120 -6.93 3.85 17.11
C ARG A 120 -7.04 4.96 16.08
N TYR A 121 -8.07 5.81 16.20
CA TYR A 121 -8.22 6.96 15.33
C TYR A 121 -6.99 7.88 15.34
N LEU A 122 -6.44 8.19 16.52
CA LEU A 122 -5.27 9.08 16.63
C LEU A 122 -4.01 8.45 16.03
N SER A 123 -3.76 7.16 16.22
CA SER A 123 -2.61 6.50 15.63
C SER A 123 -2.66 6.52 14.09
N GLU A 124 -3.82 6.21 13.51
CA GLU A 124 -4.04 6.26 12.07
C GLU A 124 -3.95 7.70 11.52
N ALA A 125 -4.62 8.65 12.17
CA ALA A 125 -4.67 10.04 11.73
C ALA A 125 -3.29 10.72 11.79
N ARG A 126 -2.45 10.42 12.77
CA ARG A 126 -1.06 10.91 12.88
C ARG A 126 -0.20 10.42 11.74
N GLY A 127 -0.21 9.10 11.49
CA GLY A 127 0.54 8.53 10.38
C GLY A 127 0.11 9.11 9.04
N LYS A 128 -1.21 9.22 8.82
CA LYS A 128 -1.76 9.84 7.62
C LYS A 128 -1.34 11.31 7.48
N TYR A 129 -1.37 12.10 8.55
CA TYR A 129 -0.98 13.50 8.53
C TYR A 129 0.48 13.68 8.09
N VAL A 130 1.40 12.87 8.62
CA VAL A 130 2.81 12.89 8.21
C VAL A 130 2.96 12.44 6.76
N MET A 131 2.24 11.40 6.33
CA MET A 131 2.22 10.93 4.94
C MET A 131 1.76 12.04 3.99
N ASP A 132 0.68 12.73 4.31
CA ASP A 132 0.13 13.84 3.49
C ASP A 132 1.13 15.02 3.40
N LEU A 133 1.89 15.30 4.45
CA LEU A 133 2.96 16.30 4.42
C LEU A 133 4.15 15.84 3.57
N LEU A 134 4.61 14.60 3.75
CA LEU A 134 5.74 14.06 2.98
C LEU A 134 5.44 14.02 1.48
N THR A 135 4.23 13.69 1.09
CA THR A 135 3.81 13.68 -0.31
C THR A 135 3.52 15.08 -0.85
N GLY A 136 2.72 15.88 -0.14
CA GLY A 136 2.23 17.16 -0.64
C GLY A 136 3.23 18.31 -0.55
N LYS A 137 4.01 18.37 0.54
CA LYS A 137 4.97 19.46 0.78
C LYS A 137 6.37 19.12 0.29
N TYR A 138 6.80 17.86 0.45
CA TYR A 138 8.17 17.44 0.13
C TYR A 138 8.27 16.61 -1.15
N GLY A 139 7.16 16.25 -1.77
CA GLY A 139 7.14 15.58 -3.07
C GLY A 139 7.62 14.13 -3.05
N ILE A 140 7.62 13.48 -1.87
CA ILE A 140 7.97 12.06 -1.78
C ILE A 140 6.86 11.23 -2.44
N ASP A 141 7.25 10.29 -3.31
CA ASP A 141 6.31 9.42 -4.01
C ASP A 141 5.47 8.62 -3.01
N PRO A 142 4.13 8.74 -3.04
CA PRO A 142 3.25 7.99 -2.14
C PRO A 142 3.39 6.47 -2.28
N GLN A 143 3.84 5.96 -3.42
CA GLN A 143 4.08 4.53 -3.62
C GLN A 143 5.25 3.99 -2.79
N ARG A 144 6.13 4.87 -2.34
CA ARG A 144 7.25 4.54 -1.45
C ARG A 144 6.88 4.59 0.03
N LEU A 145 5.67 5.07 0.37
CA LEU A 145 5.24 5.26 1.76
C LEU A 145 4.33 4.11 2.21
N ILE A 146 4.74 3.42 3.27
CA ILE A 146 3.96 2.35 3.89
C ILE A 146 3.40 2.87 5.20
N LEU A 147 2.08 3.04 5.27
CA LEU A 147 1.41 3.49 6.47
C LEU A 147 1.04 2.31 7.37
N LYS A 148 1.44 2.39 8.64
CA LYS A 148 1.06 1.47 9.71
C LYS A 148 0.55 2.25 10.91
N SER A 149 -0.23 1.60 11.77
CA SER A 149 -0.71 2.18 13.02
C SER A 149 -0.69 1.18 14.16
N GLU A 150 -0.36 1.64 15.36
CA GLU A 150 -0.29 0.80 16.55
C GLU A 150 -0.72 1.57 17.81
N ILE A 151 -1.33 0.87 18.74
CA ILE A 151 -1.58 1.36 20.10
C ILE A 151 -0.51 0.76 21.01
N VAL A 152 0.39 1.59 21.51
CA VAL A 152 1.50 1.16 22.36
C VAL A 152 1.17 1.33 23.83
N LYS A 153 1.61 0.39 24.64
CA LYS A 153 1.54 0.54 26.08
C LYS A 153 2.59 1.57 26.52
N ALA A 154 2.10 2.70 27.04
CA ALA A 154 2.99 3.70 27.59
C ALA A 154 3.43 3.27 28.99
N ASP A 155 4.73 3.14 29.18
CA ASP A 155 5.28 2.86 30.52
C ASP A 155 5.36 4.18 31.32
N ASN A 156 6.56 4.74 31.53
CA ASN A 156 6.76 5.92 32.36
C ASN A 156 6.72 7.27 31.61
N LYS A 157 6.68 7.21 30.25
CA LYS A 157 6.72 8.41 29.39
C LYS A 157 5.71 8.29 28.26
N PRO A 158 4.42 8.53 28.56
CA PRO A 158 3.35 8.38 27.56
C PRO A 158 3.51 9.34 26.36
N GLU A 159 4.23 10.44 26.52
CA GLU A 159 4.56 11.36 25.44
C GLU A 159 5.35 10.70 24.31
N LEU A 160 6.24 9.73 24.61
CA LEU A 160 7.01 9.00 23.61
C LEU A 160 6.16 8.02 22.80
N SER A 161 4.98 7.66 23.32
CA SER A 161 4.03 6.77 22.65
C SER A 161 3.03 7.54 21.75
N ARG A 162 3.17 8.85 21.63
CA ARG A 162 2.36 9.72 20.78
C ARG A 162 3.21 10.25 19.63
N ALA A 163 3.57 9.39 18.72
CA ALA A 163 4.54 9.71 17.67
C ALA A 163 4.16 9.11 16.31
N VAL A 164 4.87 9.55 15.30
CA VAL A 164 5.06 8.80 14.05
C VAL A 164 6.52 8.43 13.96
N VAL A 165 6.78 7.13 13.88
CA VAL A 165 8.11 6.56 13.68
C VAL A 165 8.31 6.40 12.18
N ILE A 166 9.39 6.96 11.68
CA ILE A 166 9.80 6.93 10.28
C ILE A 166 11.01 6.01 10.18
N SER A 167 10.90 4.94 9.42
CA SER A 167 11.96 3.94 9.22
C SER A 167 12.05 3.51 7.75
N PHE A 168 13.22 3.00 7.35
CA PHE A 168 13.52 2.56 5.98
C PHE A 168 13.57 1.05 5.89
#